data_fac7f5855f8c492778ef11cba6906285
#
_entry.id   fac7f5855f8c492778ef11cba6906285
#
_cell.length_a   1.000
_cell.length_b   1.000
_cell.length_c   1.000
_cell.angle_alpha   90.00
_cell.angle_beta   90.00
_cell.angle_gamma   90.00
#
_symmetry.space_group_name_H-M   'P 1'
#
loop_
_entity.id
_entity.type
_entity.pdbx_description
1 polymer ?
#
loop_
_entity_poly.entity_id
_entity_poly.type
_entity_poly.pdbx_seq_one_letter_code
_entity_poly.pdbx_strand_id
1 'polypeptide(L)'
;MTKLRTRTSRSRGPSIRDVAREAGVSPGTASRVLSGSSYPVSDEARSRVHRASAALGYVPNSAARALATGRSSAIAAIVHDITDPYFGEVVRGIEDAAARVHGSVLIASDDRHPGTLVERLAMLLGQEAAGVVLVGGQVLDHPTAPRISEQLERLDERGTPVVAVGRYGFDIPYVTVDELGAARLAVRHLLQQGHRRVAFLGGPMSSTTVHDRYRGFATALEEAGASVDEELVLETALTREGGLE
;
A
#
# COMPACT_ATOMS: atom_id res chain seq x y z
N MET A 1 -54.32 6.76 7.62
CA MET A 1 -53.52 7.99 7.68
C MET A 1 -52.30 7.76 8.57
N THR A 2 -51.20 7.32 7.96
CA THR A 2 -49.98 7.00 8.69
C THR A 2 -49.11 8.26 8.77
N LYS A 3 -48.87 8.77 9.98
CA LYS A 3 -48.03 9.94 10.23
C LYS A 3 -46.58 9.57 9.94
N LEU A 4 -45.96 10.19 8.92
CA LEU A 4 -44.53 10.18 8.72
C LEU A 4 -43.84 10.81 9.95
N ARG A 5 -43.03 10.01 10.63
CA ARG A 5 -42.12 10.52 11.69
C ARG A 5 -41.05 11.41 11.03
N THR A 6 -41.08 12.68 11.40
CA THR A 6 -40.07 13.68 11.07
C THR A 6 -38.67 13.15 11.41
N ARG A 7 -37.79 13.12 10.43
CA ARG A 7 -36.37 12.82 10.59
C ARG A 7 -35.76 13.81 11.58
N THR A 8 -35.48 13.34 12.80
CA THR A 8 -34.66 14.06 13.78
C THR A 8 -33.30 14.47 13.15
N SER A 9 -32.97 15.73 13.28
CA SER A 9 -31.64 16.27 12.85
C SER A 9 -30.56 15.38 13.43
N ARG A 10 -29.63 14.88 12.57
CA ARG A 10 -28.43 14.20 13.02
C ARG A 10 -27.70 15.16 13.94
N SER A 11 -27.65 14.86 15.25
CA SER A 11 -26.84 15.60 16.18
C SER A 11 -25.39 15.57 15.68
N ARG A 12 -24.84 16.71 15.37
CA ARG A 12 -23.43 16.86 15.00
C ARG A 12 -22.63 16.38 16.21
N GLY A 13 -21.81 15.36 16.04
CA GLY A 13 -20.91 14.90 17.10
C GLY A 13 -20.07 16.06 17.67
N PRO A 14 -19.47 15.88 18.86
CA PRO A 14 -18.70 16.93 19.52
C PRO A 14 -17.58 17.43 18.58
N SER A 15 -17.31 18.72 18.62
CA SER A 15 -16.30 19.40 17.84
C SER A 15 -15.07 19.73 18.69
N ILE A 16 -13.95 20.04 18.07
CA ILE A 16 -12.74 20.55 18.77
C ILE A 16 -13.04 21.81 19.60
N ARG A 17 -14.03 22.62 19.17
CA ARG A 17 -14.46 23.82 19.92
C ARG A 17 -15.20 23.44 21.20
N ASP A 18 -15.90 22.34 21.20
CA ASP A 18 -16.59 21.84 22.41
C ASP A 18 -15.56 21.29 23.40
N VAL A 19 -14.52 20.58 22.94
CA VAL A 19 -13.40 20.14 23.77
C VAL A 19 -12.66 21.33 24.37
N ALA A 20 -12.38 22.36 23.58
CA ALA A 20 -11.68 23.54 24.02
C ALA A 20 -12.47 24.28 25.13
N ARG A 21 -13.78 24.42 24.96
CA ARG A 21 -14.70 25.03 25.93
C ARG A 21 -14.72 24.24 27.23
N GLU A 22 -14.87 22.93 27.16
CA GLU A 22 -14.89 22.04 28.33
C GLU A 22 -13.55 22.03 29.08
N ALA A 23 -12.44 22.07 28.35
CA ALA A 23 -11.10 22.10 28.92
C ALA A 23 -10.66 23.50 29.42
N GLY A 24 -11.41 24.58 29.15
CA GLY A 24 -11.05 25.96 29.49
C GLY A 24 -9.79 26.42 28.77
N VAL A 25 -9.63 26.09 27.47
CA VAL A 25 -8.49 26.49 26.64
C VAL A 25 -8.96 27.04 25.29
N SER A 26 -8.03 27.63 24.52
CA SER A 26 -8.33 28.04 23.16
C SER A 26 -8.50 26.81 22.23
N PRO A 27 -9.28 26.87 21.13
CA PRO A 27 -9.36 25.80 20.12
C PRO A 27 -8.00 25.44 19.54
N GLY A 28 -7.10 26.42 19.39
CA GLY A 28 -5.73 26.19 18.95
C GLY A 28 -4.91 25.39 19.96
N THR A 29 -5.07 25.64 21.26
CA THR A 29 -4.43 24.87 22.33
C THR A 29 -4.95 23.43 22.35
N ALA A 30 -6.29 23.24 22.28
CA ALA A 30 -6.89 21.91 22.23
C ALA A 30 -6.40 21.12 21.01
N SER A 31 -6.33 21.76 19.84
CA SER A 31 -5.81 21.14 18.61
C SER A 31 -4.36 20.69 18.74
N ARG A 32 -3.48 21.53 19.28
CA ARG A 32 -2.05 21.21 19.49
C ARG A 32 -1.87 20.03 20.44
N VAL A 33 -2.61 19.99 21.53
CA VAL A 33 -2.57 18.88 22.49
C VAL A 33 -3.00 17.58 21.83
N LEU A 34 -4.13 17.58 21.12
CA LEU A 34 -4.71 16.37 20.51
C LEU A 34 -3.96 15.92 19.26
N SER A 35 -3.18 16.80 18.62
CA SER A 35 -2.33 16.45 17.48
C SER A 35 -0.93 15.97 17.86
N GLY A 36 -0.57 15.98 19.15
CA GLY A 36 0.78 15.63 19.59
C GLY A 36 1.86 16.65 19.20
N SER A 37 1.48 17.90 18.90
CA SER A 37 2.42 18.97 18.53
C SER A 37 3.48 19.18 19.61
N SER A 38 4.72 19.42 19.19
CA SER A 38 5.86 19.77 20.06
C SER A 38 5.77 21.20 20.66
N TYR A 39 4.76 21.97 20.28
CA TYR A 39 4.55 23.31 20.83
C TYR A 39 4.33 23.24 22.35
N PRO A 40 4.99 24.09 23.13
CA PRO A 40 4.91 24.02 24.57
C PRO A 40 3.49 24.33 25.08
N VAL A 41 2.90 23.35 25.74
CA VAL A 41 1.62 23.45 26.45
C VAL A 41 1.86 22.90 27.87
N SER A 42 1.37 23.58 28.88
CA SER A 42 1.52 23.10 30.26
C SER A 42 0.86 21.75 30.47
N ASP A 43 1.44 20.89 31.30
CA ASP A 43 0.94 19.53 31.57
C ASP A 43 -0.48 19.57 32.15
N GLU A 44 -0.81 20.62 32.92
CA GLU A 44 -2.15 20.83 33.44
C GLU A 44 -3.18 21.07 32.31
N ALA A 45 -2.86 21.95 31.34
CA ALA A 45 -3.73 22.22 30.20
C ALA A 45 -3.85 20.96 29.32
N ARG A 46 -2.77 20.22 29.12
CA ARG A 46 -2.76 18.94 28.41
C ARG A 46 -3.70 17.94 29.07
N SER A 47 -3.61 17.79 30.39
CA SER A 47 -4.46 16.85 31.14
C SER A 47 -5.94 17.25 31.08
N ARG A 48 -6.27 18.57 31.14
CA ARG A 48 -7.66 19.05 30.99
C ARG A 48 -8.21 18.70 29.59
N VAL A 49 -7.45 18.93 28.53
CA VAL A 49 -7.87 18.66 27.16
C VAL A 49 -8.12 17.17 26.94
N HIS A 50 -7.25 16.29 27.42
CA HIS A 50 -7.47 14.84 27.30
C HIS A 50 -8.71 14.36 28.05
N ARG A 51 -8.93 14.86 29.27
CA ARG A 51 -10.17 14.56 30.05
C ARG A 51 -11.42 15.05 29.33
N ALA A 52 -11.41 16.29 28.84
CA ALA A 52 -12.55 16.85 28.12
C ALA A 52 -12.85 16.07 26.82
N SER A 53 -11.82 15.71 26.08
CA SER A 53 -11.94 14.88 24.87
C SER A 53 -12.59 13.53 25.17
N ALA A 54 -12.12 12.84 26.22
CA ALA A 54 -12.67 11.56 26.65
C ALA A 54 -14.12 11.69 27.15
N ALA A 55 -14.41 12.70 27.97
CA ALA A 55 -15.75 12.94 28.51
C ALA A 55 -16.79 13.24 27.43
N LEU A 56 -16.40 13.95 26.38
CA LEU A 56 -17.26 14.29 25.24
C LEU A 56 -17.33 13.17 24.18
N GLY A 57 -16.48 12.12 24.27
CA GLY A 57 -16.35 11.13 23.20
C GLY A 57 -15.84 11.75 21.90
N TYR A 58 -15.03 12.82 21.99
CA TYR A 58 -14.50 13.47 20.81
C TYR A 58 -13.36 12.64 20.19
N VAL A 59 -13.52 12.30 18.91
CA VAL A 59 -12.49 11.67 18.09
C VAL A 59 -11.95 12.73 17.13
N PRO A 60 -10.62 13.01 17.13
CA PRO A 60 -10.03 13.92 16.17
C PRO A 60 -10.35 13.49 14.73
N ASN A 61 -10.91 14.40 13.95
CA ASN A 61 -11.19 14.15 12.54
C ASN A 61 -9.89 14.29 11.74
N SER A 62 -9.40 13.17 11.18
CA SER A 62 -8.17 13.13 10.39
C SER A 62 -8.25 14.00 9.14
N ALA A 63 -9.41 14.06 8.47
CA ALA A 63 -9.62 14.92 7.30
C ALA A 63 -9.58 16.41 7.67
N ALA A 64 -10.22 16.80 8.80
CA ALA A 64 -10.14 18.18 9.29
C ALA A 64 -8.71 18.55 9.73
N ARG A 65 -7.96 17.60 10.28
CA ARG A 65 -6.54 17.80 10.61
C ARG A 65 -5.69 17.94 9.36
N ALA A 66 -5.89 17.10 8.36
CA ALA A 66 -5.19 17.17 7.08
C ALA A 66 -5.41 18.56 6.42
N LEU A 67 -6.67 19.02 6.40
CA LEU A 67 -7.02 20.34 5.87
C LEU A 67 -6.35 21.50 6.67
N ALA A 68 -6.27 21.36 7.98
CA ALA A 68 -5.66 22.40 8.84
C ALA A 68 -4.12 22.42 8.79
N THR A 69 -3.48 21.29 8.55
CA THR A 69 -2.02 21.13 8.52
C THR A 69 -1.45 21.03 7.11
N GLY A 70 -2.29 20.87 6.10
CA GLY A 70 -1.88 20.55 4.72
C GLY A 70 -1.20 19.19 4.59
N ARG A 71 -1.38 18.28 5.56
CA ARG A 71 -0.73 16.97 5.59
C ARG A 71 -1.69 15.87 6.04
N SER A 72 -1.91 14.88 5.20
CA SER A 72 -2.55 13.62 5.58
C SER A 72 -1.57 12.75 6.40
N SER A 73 -2.11 11.85 7.20
CA SER A 73 -1.35 10.76 7.84
C SER A 73 -1.68 9.40 7.22
N ALA A 74 -2.49 9.36 6.17
CA ALA A 74 -2.86 8.13 5.50
C ALA A 74 -1.83 7.77 4.43
N ILE A 75 -1.24 6.59 4.55
CA ILE A 75 -0.38 5.98 3.53
C ILE A 75 -1.27 5.08 2.67
N ALA A 76 -1.20 5.24 1.36
CA ALA A 76 -1.92 4.36 0.44
C ALA A 76 -1.03 3.17 0.06
N ALA A 77 -1.57 1.95 0.17
CA ALA A 77 -0.95 0.74 -0.33
C ALA A 77 -1.77 0.21 -1.51
N ILE A 78 -1.18 0.17 -2.70
CA ILE A 78 -1.81 -0.45 -3.87
C ILE A 78 -1.17 -1.83 -4.04
N VAL A 79 -1.97 -2.88 -3.92
CA VAL A 79 -1.55 -4.27 -4.05
C VAL A 79 -2.21 -4.89 -5.28
N HIS A 80 -1.67 -5.98 -5.80
CA HIS A 80 -2.32 -6.66 -6.93
C HIS A 80 -3.61 -7.36 -6.50
N ASP A 81 -3.56 -8.13 -5.41
CA ASP A 81 -4.71 -8.91 -4.95
C ASP A 81 -4.66 -9.05 -3.41
N ILE A 82 -5.65 -8.46 -2.74
CA ILE A 82 -5.73 -8.52 -1.27
C ILE A 82 -6.05 -9.93 -0.74
N THR A 83 -6.53 -10.82 -1.59
CA THR A 83 -6.85 -12.20 -1.21
C THR A 83 -5.64 -13.14 -1.25
N ASP A 84 -4.57 -12.73 -1.92
CA ASP A 84 -3.31 -13.46 -1.94
C ASP A 84 -2.56 -13.23 -0.61
N PRO A 85 -2.24 -14.30 0.15
CA PRO A 85 -1.56 -14.20 1.44
C PRO A 85 -0.24 -13.43 1.43
N TYR A 86 0.49 -13.45 0.32
CA TYR A 86 1.73 -12.69 0.15
C TYR A 86 1.49 -11.17 0.35
N PHE A 87 0.46 -10.63 -0.32
CA PHE A 87 0.16 -9.21 -0.21
C PHE A 87 -0.37 -8.85 1.18
N GLY A 88 -1.09 -9.77 1.83
CA GLY A 88 -1.54 -9.61 3.22
C GLY A 88 -0.38 -9.40 4.19
N GLU A 89 0.69 -10.19 4.07
CA GLU A 89 1.89 -10.05 4.93
C GLU A 89 2.66 -8.75 4.64
N VAL A 90 2.75 -8.34 3.37
CA VAL A 90 3.38 -7.05 3.02
C VAL A 90 2.56 -5.88 3.59
N VAL A 91 1.23 -5.90 3.45
CA VAL A 91 0.34 -4.87 4.03
C VAL A 91 0.50 -4.80 5.54
N ARG A 92 0.59 -5.93 6.24
CA ARG A 92 0.85 -5.95 7.69
C ARG A 92 2.15 -5.21 8.03
N GLY A 93 3.23 -5.45 7.28
CA GLY A 93 4.48 -4.71 7.47
C GLY A 93 4.35 -3.20 7.25
N ILE A 94 3.53 -2.79 6.28
CA ILE A 94 3.22 -1.37 6.03
C ILE A 94 2.39 -0.79 7.19
N GLU A 95 1.39 -1.52 7.71
CA GLU A 95 0.59 -1.11 8.87
C GLU A 95 1.44 -0.94 10.12
N ASP A 96 2.34 -1.88 10.40
CA ASP A 96 3.26 -1.80 11.54
C ASP A 96 4.18 -0.57 11.44
N ALA A 97 4.66 -0.25 10.23
CA ALA A 97 5.47 0.93 9.99
C ALA A 97 4.65 2.23 10.14
N ALA A 98 3.43 2.26 9.59
CA ALA A 98 2.52 3.41 9.70
C ALA A 98 2.12 3.70 11.15
N ALA A 99 1.87 2.65 11.94
CA ALA A 99 1.50 2.78 13.36
C ALA A 99 2.58 3.50 14.19
N ARG A 100 3.87 3.32 13.86
CA ARG A 100 4.99 3.99 14.56
C ARG A 100 4.96 5.51 14.40
N VAL A 101 4.33 6.00 13.32
CA VAL A 101 4.17 7.44 13.04
C VAL A 101 2.72 7.90 13.22
N HIS A 102 1.89 7.12 13.90
CA HIS A 102 0.46 7.37 14.08
C HIS A 102 -0.30 7.57 12.76
N GLY A 103 0.17 6.95 11.69
CA GLY A 103 -0.47 6.90 10.38
C GLY A 103 -1.52 5.81 10.30
N SER A 104 -2.33 5.86 9.25
CA SER A 104 -3.26 4.81 8.84
C SER A 104 -2.91 4.31 7.44
N VAL A 105 -3.32 3.10 7.09
CA VAL A 105 -3.11 2.55 5.76
C VAL A 105 -4.45 2.49 5.02
N LEU A 106 -4.47 2.98 3.79
CA LEU A 106 -5.57 2.82 2.85
C LEU A 106 -5.14 1.77 1.83
N ILE A 107 -5.89 0.69 1.72
CA ILE A 107 -5.55 -0.42 0.82
C ILE A 107 -6.45 -0.34 -0.41
N ALA A 108 -5.85 -0.52 -1.58
CA ALA A 108 -6.55 -0.68 -2.85
C ALA A 108 -5.93 -1.83 -3.65
N SER A 109 -6.74 -2.56 -4.41
CA SER A 109 -6.27 -3.57 -5.36
C SER A 109 -6.29 -3.01 -6.78
N ASP A 110 -5.30 -3.37 -7.58
CA ASP A 110 -5.26 -3.08 -9.02
C ASP A 110 -5.60 -4.32 -9.88
N ASP A 111 -5.81 -5.47 -9.24
CA ASP A 111 -6.18 -6.75 -9.86
C ASP A 111 -5.20 -7.17 -10.97
N ARG A 112 -3.92 -6.81 -10.82
CA ARG A 112 -2.86 -7.02 -11.81
C ARG A 112 -3.15 -6.35 -13.16
N HIS A 113 -4.06 -5.38 -13.18
CA HIS A 113 -4.47 -4.70 -14.39
C HIS A 113 -3.90 -3.27 -14.44
N PRO A 114 -2.98 -2.98 -15.38
CA PRO A 114 -2.30 -1.68 -15.43
C PRO A 114 -3.24 -0.48 -15.59
N GLY A 115 -4.40 -0.65 -16.25
CA GLY A 115 -5.42 0.40 -16.35
C GLY A 115 -6.02 0.75 -15.00
N THR A 116 -6.30 -0.25 -14.17
CA THR A 116 -6.79 -0.06 -12.79
C THR A 116 -5.76 0.65 -11.94
N LEU A 117 -4.47 0.34 -12.09
CA LEU A 117 -3.39 1.05 -11.39
C LEU A 117 -3.43 2.56 -11.70
N VAL A 118 -3.58 2.95 -12.99
CA VAL A 118 -3.72 4.37 -13.38
C VAL A 118 -4.89 5.04 -12.64
N GLU A 119 -6.04 4.37 -12.59
CA GLU A 119 -7.23 4.88 -11.90
C GLU A 119 -7.01 5.03 -10.39
N ARG A 120 -6.36 4.05 -9.75
CA ARG A 120 -6.02 4.11 -8.31
C ARG A 120 -5.07 5.27 -8.01
N LEU A 121 -4.01 5.45 -8.80
CA LEU A 121 -3.09 6.57 -8.64
C LEU A 121 -3.80 7.92 -8.81
N ALA A 122 -4.65 8.06 -9.84
CA ALA A 122 -5.43 9.28 -10.05
C ALA A 122 -6.40 9.57 -8.89
N MET A 123 -7.02 8.54 -8.30
CA MET A 123 -7.88 8.68 -7.12
C MET A 123 -7.09 9.19 -5.90
N LEU A 124 -5.87 8.69 -5.69
CA LEU A 124 -5.02 9.07 -4.55
C LEU A 124 -4.57 10.54 -4.62
N LEU A 125 -4.42 11.10 -5.82
CA LEU A 125 -4.19 12.54 -5.98
C LEU A 125 -5.30 13.39 -5.34
N GLY A 126 -6.56 12.92 -5.36
CA GLY A 126 -7.69 13.60 -4.74
C GLY A 126 -7.81 13.37 -3.22
N GLN A 127 -7.13 12.36 -2.67
CA GLN A 127 -7.22 11.98 -1.25
C GLN A 127 -6.09 12.55 -0.38
N GLU A 128 -5.13 13.28 -0.99
CA GLU A 128 -3.99 13.88 -0.27
C GLU A 128 -3.24 12.87 0.61
N ALA A 129 -2.99 11.65 0.09
CA ALA A 129 -2.25 10.62 0.83
C ALA A 129 -0.86 11.15 1.25
N ALA A 130 -0.40 10.75 2.45
CA ALA A 130 0.93 11.11 2.96
C ALA A 130 2.07 10.46 2.16
N GLY A 131 1.77 9.36 1.49
CA GLY A 131 2.67 8.61 0.62
C GLY A 131 1.94 7.45 -0.02
N VAL A 132 2.54 6.86 -1.02
CA VAL A 132 2.01 5.71 -1.76
C VAL A 132 3.03 4.58 -1.75
N VAL A 133 2.59 3.36 -1.45
CA VAL A 133 3.37 2.14 -1.57
C VAL A 133 2.74 1.28 -2.67
N LEU A 134 3.46 1.04 -3.74
CA LEU A 134 3.08 0.09 -4.79
C LEU A 134 3.62 -1.29 -4.43
N VAL A 135 2.79 -2.33 -4.44
CA VAL A 135 3.22 -3.67 -4.03
C VAL A 135 2.97 -4.67 -5.15
N GLY A 136 4.04 -5.31 -5.59
CA GLY A 136 4.04 -6.30 -6.66
C GLY A 136 5.11 -6.02 -7.70
N GLY A 137 4.78 -6.20 -8.97
CA GLY A 137 5.63 -5.90 -10.11
C GLY A 137 4.82 -5.30 -11.24
N GLN A 138 5.48 -4.69 -12.20
CA GLN A 138 4.83 -4.16 -13.38
C GLN A 138 4.76 -5.20 -14.49
N VAL A 139 3.78 -5.04 -15.37
CA VAL A 139 3.77 -5.68 -16.69
C VAL A 139 4.71 -4.92 -17.61
N LEU A 140 5.72 -5.61 -18.15
CA LEU A 140 6.71 -5.05 -19.09
C LEU A 140 6.02 -4.60 -20.38
N ASP A 141 6.52 -3.51 -20.97
CA ASP A 141 6.10 -2.98 -22.27
C ASP A 141 4.58 -2.77 -22.46
N HIS A 142 3.87 -2.51 -21.35
CA HIS A 142 2.44 -2.29 -21.41
C HIS A 142 2.09 -0.88 -21.93
N PRO A 143 1.08 -0.74 -22.83
CA PRO A 143 0.69 0.56 -23.43
C PRO A 143 0.26 1.63 -22.42
N THR A 144 -0.09 1.25 -21.19
CA THR A 144 -0.45 2.20 -20.12
C THR A 144 0.74 2.76 -19.36
N ALA A 145 1.97 2.29 -19.62
CA ALA A 145 3.16 2.76 -18.90
C ALA A 145 3.32 4.29 -18.92
N PRO A 146 3.13 5.00 -20.06
CA PRO A 146 3.20 6.48 -20.06
C PRO A 146 2.16 7.12 -19.14
N ARG A 147 0.96 6.56 -19.05
CA ARG A 147 -0.11 7.08 -18.19
C ARG A 147 0.20 6.84 -16.69
N ILE A 148 0.84 5.72 -16.36
CA ILE A 148 1.31 5.47 -15.00
C ILE A 148 2.39 6.49 -14.64
N SER A 149 3.38 6.70 -15.53
CA SER A 149 4.45 7.69 -15.34
C SER A 149 3.88 9.09 -15.07
N GLU A 150 2.92 9.52 -15.88
CA GLU A 150 2.22 10.80 -15.67
C GLU A 150 1.58 10.93 -14.28
N GLN A 151 0.95 9.85 -13.76
CA GLN A 151 0.36 9.90 -12.42
C GLN A 151 1.44 9.94 -11.33
N LEU A 152 2.55 9.23 -11.51
CA LEU A 152 3.69 9.26 -10.58
C LEU A 152 4.33 10.65 -10.53
N GLU A 153 4.56 11.28 -11.68
CA GLU A 153 5.04 12.66 -11.78
C GLU A 153 4.13 13.65 -11.05
N ARG A 154 2.81 13.52 -11.24
CA ARG A 154 1.81 14.36 -10.55
C ARG A 154 1.80 14.17 -9.03
N LEU A 155 2.08 12.96 -8.54
CA LEU A 155 2.24 12.71 -7.11
C LEU A 155 3.50 13.37 -6.57
N ASP A 156 4.61 13.26 -7.31
CA ASP A 156 5.89 13.89 -6.95
C ASP A 156 5.77 15.42 -6.92
N GLU A 157 5.17 16.04 -7.94
CA GLU A 157 4.88 17.49 -7.98
C GLU A 157 4.09 17.99 -6.77
N ARG A 158 3.24 17.14 -6.18
CA ARG A 158 2.50 17.43 -4.95
C ARG A 158 3.26 17.12 -3.67
N GLY A 159 4.50 16.63 -3.79
CA GLY A 159 5.31 16.21 -2.64
C GLY A 159 4.77 14.95 -1.96
N THR A 160 4.03 14.09 -2.68
CA THR A 160 3.56 12.79 -2.21
C THR A 160 4.57 11.72 -2.62
N PRO A 161 5.41 11.22 -1.71
CA PRO A 161 6.41 10.22 -2.03
C PRO A 161 5.76 8.90 -2.46
N VAL A 162 6.35 8.29 -3.49
CA VAL A 162 5.96 6.96 -3.96
C VAL A 162 7.14 6.02 -3.80
N VAL A 163 6.92 4.85 -3.22
CA VAL A 163 7.91 3.77 -3.11
C VAL A 163 7.29 2.46 -3.57
N ALA A 164 8.12 1.50 -3.98
CA ALA A 164 7.62 0.20 -4.40
C ALA A 164 8.19 -0.95 -3.57
N VAL A 165 7.38 -1.98 -3.37
CA VAL A 165 7.80 -3.33 -2.96
C VAL A 165 7.64 -4.22 -4.19
N GLY A 166 8.75 -4.41 -4.88
CA GLY A 166 8.81 -5.00 -6.22
C GLY A 166 9.35 -4.01 -7.26
N ARG A 167 9.66 -4.51 -8.43
CA ARG A 167 10.26 -3.70 -9.50
C ARG A 167 9.22 -3.27 -10.53
N TYR A 168 9.03 -1.96 -10.65
CA TYR A 168 8.01 -1.37 -11.52
C TYR A 168 8.56 -0.76 -12.82
N GLY A 169 9.90 -0.64 -12.97
CA GLY A 169 10.51 -0.07 -14.16
C GLY A 169 10.36 1.45 -14.30
N PHE A 170 9.85 2.14 -13.27
CA PHE A 170 9.81 3.59 -13.17
C PHE A 170 10.93 4.09 -12.25
N ASP A 171 11.28 5.38 -12.39
CA ASP A 171 12.27 6.04 -11.52
C ASP A 171 11.66 6.37 -10.15
N ILE A 172 11.36 5.35 -9.38
CA ILE A 172 10.88 5.44 -8.00
C ILE A 172 11.72 4.53 -7.10
N PRO A 173 11.96 4.90 -5.84
CA PRO A 173 12.63 4.03 -4.88
C PRO A 173 11.89 2.70 -4.71
N TYR A 174 12.62 1.60 -4.61
CA TYR A 174 12.00 0.29 -4.39
C TYR A 174 12.82 -0.62 -3.50
N VAL A 175 12.12 -1.57 -2.89
CA VAL A 175 12.69 -2.75 -2.21
C VAL A 175 12.17 -3.98 -2.94
N THR A 176 13.05 -4.92 -3.24
CA THR A 176 12.64 -6.15 -3.93
C THR A 176 13.32 -7.37 -3.35
N VAL A 177 12.70 -8.53 -3.54
CA VAL A 177 13.33 -9.84 -3.31
C VAL A 177 14.28 -10.12 -4.49
N ASP A 178 15.37 -10.83 -4.24
CA ASP A 178 16.22 -11.38 -5.30
C ASP A 178 15.51 -12.58 -5.95
N GLU A 179 14.55 -12.27 -6.83
CA GLU A 179 13.71 -13.26 -7.51
C GLU A 179 14.52 -14.20 -8.38
N LEU A 180 15.56 -13.68 -9.05
CA LEU A 180 16.48 -14.47 -9.85
C LEU A 180 17.27 -15.44 -8.98
N GLY A 181 17.90 -14.94 -7.90
CA GLY A 181 18.67 -15.76 -6.97
C GLY A 181 17.81 -16.82 -6.27
N ALA A 182 16.60 -16.47 -5.87
CA ALA A 182 15.67 -17.40 -5.21
C ALA A 182 15.27 -18.56 -6.14
N ALA A 183 14.90 -18.26 -7.39
CA ALA A 183 14.57 -19.29 -8.38
C ALA A 183 15.78 -20.16 -8.72
N ARG A 184 16.96 -19.54 -8.92
CA ARG A 184 18.21 -20.27 -9.18
C ARG A 184 18.55 -21.22 -8.03
N LEU A 185 18.39 -20.78 -6.77
CA LEU A 185 18.64 -21.61 -5.61
C LEU A 185 17.69 -22.82 -5.54
N ALA A 186 16.41 -22.63 -5.80
CA ALA A 186 15.41 -23.69 -5.81
C ALA A 186 15.71 -24.76 -6.88
N VAL A 187 16.03 -24.33 -8.11
CA VAL A 187 16.36 -25.25 -9.21
C VAL A 187 17.67 -26.00 -8.94
N ARG A 188 18.70 -25.33 -8.45
CA ARG A 188 19.95 -25.99 -8.04
C ARG A 188 19.70 -27.08 -7.00
N HIS A 189 18.82 -26.83 -6.03
CA HIS A 189 18.45 -27.81 -5.04
C HIS A 189 17.82 -29.07 -5.69
N LEU A 190 16.85 -28.86 -6.61
CA LEU A 190 16.23 -29.99 -7.32
C LEU A 190 17.25 -30.83 -8.12
N LEU A 191 18.16 -30.16 -8.83
CA LEU A 191 19.22 -30.81 -9.60
C LEU A 191 20.17 -31.61 -8.69
N GLN A 192 20.52 -31.08 -7.52
CA GLN A 192 21.32 -31.79 -6.50
C GLN A 192 20.61 -33.04 -5.96
N GLN A 193 19.28 -33.02 -5.87
CA GLN A 193 18.47 -34.20 -5.50
C GLN A 193 18.36 -35.25 -6.64
N GLY A 194 18.99 -35.01 -7.77
CA GLY A 194 19.01 -35.93 -8.91
C GLY A 194 17.90 -35.74 -9.93
N HIS A 195 17.03 -34.74 -9.77
CA HIS A 195 16.03 -34.41 -10.78
C HIS A 195 16.74 -33.94 -12.07
N ARG A 196 16.22 -34.33 -13.23
CA ARG A 196 16.78 -33.97 -14.54
C ARG A 196 15.76 -33.25 -15.43
N ARG A 197 14.48 -33.42 -15.14
CA ARG A 197 13.38 -32.71 -15.79
C ARG A 197 12.70 -31.84 -14.76
N VAL A 198 12.86 -30.54 -14.89
CA VAL A 198 12.31 -29.54 -13.96
C VAL A 198 11.38 -28.64 -14.76
N ALA A 199 10.12 -28.55 -14.35
CA ALA A 199 9.17 -27.65 -14.97
C ALA A 199 9.19 -26.26 -14.29
N PHE A 200 8.94 -25.23 -15.09
CA PHE A 200 8.64 -23.89 -14.61
C PHE A 200 7.16 -23.61 -14.80
N LEU A 201 6.43 -23.47 -13.70
CA LEU A 201 5.05 -23.06 -13.70
C LEU A 201 4.98 -21.63 -13.15
N GLY A 202 4.72 -20.66 -14.01
CA GLY A 202 4.75 -19.26 -13.67
C GLY A 202 3.52 -18.49 -14.14
N GLY A 203 3.42 -17.24 -13.74
CA GLY A 203 2.47 -16.30 -14.31
C GLY A 203 2.95 -15.76 -15.65
N PRO A 204 2.29 -14.70 -16.17
CA PRO A 204 2.67 -14.11 -17.45
C PRO A 204 4.13 -13.66 -17.47
N MET A 205 4.88 -14.04 -18.49
CA MET A 205 6.30 -13.66 -18.68
C MET A 205 6.48 -12.15 -18.83
N SER A 206 5.43 -11.42 -19.14
CA SER A 206 5.42 -9.96 -19.14
C SER A 206 5.53 -9.34 -17.73
N SER A 207 5.31 -10.11 -16.65
CA SER A 207 5.53 -9.66 -15.28
C SER A 207 7.03 -9.63 -14.96
N THR A 208 7.52 -8.50 -14.41
CA THR A 208 8.94 -8.37 -13.98
C THR A 208 9.36 -9.47 -13.02
N THR A 209 8.51 -9.82 -12.06
CA THR A 209 8.74 -10.88 -11.06
C THR A 209 8.87 -12.25 -11.72
N VAL A 210 7.94 -12.59 -12.61
CA VAL A 210 7.95 -13.90 -13.30
C VAL A 210 9.14 -14.00 -14.23
N HIS A 211 9.44 -12.95 -14.97
CA HIS A 211 10.59 -12.87 -15.85
C HIS A 211 11.91 -13.11 -15.12
N ASP A 212 12.10 -12.48 -13.96
CA ASP A 212 13.33 -12.67 -13.17
C ASP A 212 13.42 -14.09 -12.59
N ARG A 213 12.32 -14.68 -12.13
CA ARG A 213 12.27 -16.08 -11.70
C ARG A 213 12.59 -17.05 -12.84
N TYR A 214 12.04 -16.81 -14.01
CA TYR A 214 12.36 -17.62 -15.21
C TYR A 214 13.85 -17.52 -15.56
N ARG A 215 14.43 -16.33 -15.53
CA ARG A 215 15.87 -16.17 -15.76
C ARG A 215 16.71 -16.95 -14.75
N GLY A 216 16.34 -16.95 -13.48
CA GLY A 216 17.00 -17.73 -12.44
C GLY A 216 16.89 -19.23 -12.69
N PHE A 217 15.70 -19.70 -13.10
CA PHE A 217 15.45 -21.08 -13.53
C PHE A 217 16.34 -21.49 -14.69
N ALA A 218 16.34 -20.73 -15.78
CA ALA A 218 17.15 -21.01 -16.97
C ALA A 218 18.65 -21.02 -16.65
N THR A 219 19.14 -20.01 -15.91
CA THR A 219 20.53 -19.92 -15.50
C THR A 219 20.99 -21.14 -14.70
N ALA A 220 20.15 -21.63 -13.78
CA ALA A 220 20.52 -22.82 -12.99
C ALA A 220 20.61 -24.11 -13.81
N LEU A 221 19.76 -24.26 -14.83
CA LEU A 221 19.85 -25.40 -15.77
C LEU A 221 21.11 -25.30 -16.62
N GLU A 222 21.41 -24.12 -17.19
CA GLU A 222 22.62 -23.90 -18.00
C GLU A 222 23.90 -24.18 -17.21
N GLU A 223 23.99 -23.73 -15.96
CA GLU A 223 25.12 -23.99 -15.06
C GLU A 223 25.32 -25.48 -14.77
N ALA A 224 24.24 -26.26 -14.83
CA ALA A 224 24.29 -27.72 -14.67
C ALA A 224 24.50 -28.48 -15.99
N GLY A 225 24.77 -27.78 -17.10
CA GLY A 225 24.95 -28.38 -18.42
C GLY A 225 23.67 -28.91 -19.04
N ALA A 226 22.50 -28.45 -18.59
CA ALA A 226 21.20 -28.76 -19.14
C ALA A 226 20.62 -27.58 -19.94
N SER A 227 19.69 -27.85 -20.86
CA SER A 227 18.92 -26.82 -21.54
C SER A 227 17.52 -26.73 -20.97
N VAL A 228 16.89 -25.57 -21.14
CA VAL A 228 15.48 -25.40 -20.86
C VAL A 228 14.67 -26.26 -21.86
N ASP A 229 13.74 -27.05 -21.34
CA ASP A 229 12.75 -27.77 -22.14
C ASP A 229 11.50 -26.87 -22.21
N GLU A 230 11.25 -26.29 -23.38
CA GLU A 230 10.15 -25.33 -23.56
C GLU A 230 8.78 -25.96 -23.32
N GLU A 231 8.65 -27.27 -23.45
CA GLU A 231 7.40 -27.98 -23.11
C GLU A 231 7.12 -28.02 -21.61
N LEU A 232 8.15 -27.73 -20.79
CA LEU A 232 8.07 -27.64 -19.33
C LEU A 232 8.00 -26.21 -18.81
N VAL A 233 7.84 -25.22 -19.69
CA VAL A 233 7.64 -23.82 -19.33
C VAL A 233 6.18 -23.46 -19.56
N LEU A 234 5.44 -23.32 -18.47
CA LEU A 234 4.00 -23.11 -18.50
C LEU A 234 3.63 -21.77 -17.91
N GLU A 235 2.90 -20.96 -18.68
CA GLU A 235 2.31 -19.72 -18.20
C GLU A 235 0.86 -19.95 -17.75
N THR A 236 0.54 -19.53 -16.53
CA THR A 236 -0.82 -19.61 -15.97
C THR A 236 -1.19 -18.31 -15.26
N ALA A 237 -2.37 -18.22 -14.70
CA ALA A 237 -2.66 -17.15 -13.74
C ALA A 237 -1.85 -17.39 -12.45
N LEU A 238 -1.32 -16.32 -11.82
CA LEU A 238 -0.66 -16.39 -10.51
C LEU A 238 -1.70 -16.55 -9.39
N THR A 239 -2.50 -17.59 -9.48
CA THR A 239 -3.54 -17.97 -8.54
C THR A 239 -3.48 -19.47 -8.25
N ARG A 240 -4.17 -19.89 -7.20
CA ARG A 240 -4.29 -21.34 -6.91
C ARG A 240 -5.00 -22.07 -8.04
N GLU A 241 -6.04 -21.46 -8.60
CA GLU A 241 -6.82 -22.03 -9.72
C GLU A 241 -5.94 -22.18 -10.95
N GLY A 242 -5.15 -21.18 -11.32
CA GLY A 242 -4.21 -21.27 -12.44
C GLY A 242 -3.12 -22.35 -12.25
N GLY A 243 -2.79 -22.72 -11.02
CA GLY A 243 -1.89 -23.83 -10.74
C GLY A 243 -2.56 -25.21 -10.77
N LEU A 244 -3.89 -25.28 -10.93
CA LEU A 244 -4.66 -26.53 -11.04
C LEU A 244 -5.06 -26.88 -12.49
N GLU A 245 -5.01 -25.91 -13.40
CA GLU A 245 -5.26 -26.07 -14.84
C GLU A 245 -4.05 -26.69 -15.54
#